data_11e806467e0d33d5bc7b55da87e994c9
#
_entry.id   11e806467e0d33d5bc7b55da87e994c9
#
_cell.length_a   1.000
_cell.length_b   1.000
_cell.length_c   1.000
_cell.angle_alpha   90.00
_cell.angle_beta   90.00
_cell.angle_gamma   90.00
#
_symmetry.space_group_name_H-M   'P 1'
#
loop_
_entity.id
_entity.type
_entity.pdbx_description
1 polymer ?
#
loop_
_entity_poly.entity_id
_entity_poly.type
_entity_poly.pdbx_seq_one_letter_code
_entity_poly.pdbx_strand_id
1 'polypeptide(L)'
;MSRAHGLVALALLAILTGQATAGEDAVILLVCEHGSVKSLIAAALFNKKADERKLPFHAIARGVSPDAQVPPKIAEALVREGFSVAGFRPAAVSNDDVAHAIRVVAIGVEAASLPRDRRVPVEQWDDVPAASVDYAASHTSLERHVSALLDRLARERQLPH
;
A
#
# COMPACT_ATOMS: atom_id res chain seq x y z
N MET A 1 -38.69 28.15 62.06
CA MET A 1 -39.14 27.38 60.92
C MET A 1 -38.25 27.75 59.70
N SER A 2 -37.14 27.09 59.53
CA SER A 2 -36.21 27.35 58.41
C SER A 2 -36.14 26.10 57.52
N ARG A 3 -36.52 26.26 56.28
CA ARG A 3 -36.47 25.22 55.29
C ARG A 3 -35.13 25.39 54.52
N ALA A 4 -34.21 24.47 54.74
CA ALA A 4 -33.00 24.36 53.94
C ALA A 4 -33.32 23.69 52.61
N HIS A 5 -33.05 24.38 51.49
CA HIS A 5 -33.13 23.82 50.16
C HIS A 5 -31.73 23.34 49.76
N GLY A 6 -31.54 22.03 49.71
CA GLY A 6 -30.31 21.41 49.18
C GLY A 6 -30.28 21.49 47.67
N LEU A 7 -29.32 22.18 47.12
CA LEU A 7 -28.97 22.17 45.69
C LEU A 7 -28.14 20.93 45.39
N VAL A 8 -28.72 20.00 44.68
CA VAL A 8 -27.99 18.86 44.09
C VAL A 8 -27.37 19.34 42.78
N ALA A 9 -26.06 19.54 42.78
CA ALA A 9 -25.29 19.83 41.59
C ALA A 9 -25.03 18.53 40.81
N LEU A 10 -25.72 18.38 39.69
CA LEU A 10 -25.52 17.27 38.75
C LEU A 10 -24.25 17.59 37.89
N ALA A 11 -23.12 16.98 38.21
CA ALA A 11 -21.93 17.07 37.40
C ALA A 11 -22.10 16.24 36.12
N LEU A 12 -22.33 16.88 34.99
CA LEU A 12 -22.30 16.26 33.68
C LEU A 12 -20.83 15.94 33.30
N LEU A 13 -20.46 14.67 33.41
CA LEU A 13 -19.17 14.16 32.94
C LEU A 13 -19.26 14.06 31.40
N ALA A 14 -18.76 15.06 30.69
CA ALA A 14 -18.62 15.00 29.23
C ALA A 14 -17.51 13.99 28.87
N ILE A 15 -17.92 12.80 28.45
CA ILE A 15 -17.03 11.82 27.85
C ILE A 15 -16.65 12.36 26.45
N LEU A 16 -15.48 12.98 26.33
CA LEU A 16 -14.89 13.24 25.02
C LEU A 16 -14.53 11.88 24.40
N THR A 17 -15.44 11.32 23.63
CA THR A 17 -15.11 10.28 22.68
C THR A 17 -14.28 10.93 21.58
N GLY A 18 -12.97 10.85 21.71
CA GLY A 18 -12.05 11.20 20.63
C GLY A 18 -12.39 10.32 19.41
N GLN A 19 -13.09 10.90 18.44
CA GLN A 19 -13.21 10.29 17.12
C GLN A 19 -11.81 10.30 16.52
N ALA A 20 -11.15 9.15 16.49
CA ALA A 20 -9.99 8.95 15.64
C ALA A 20 -10.50 9.19 14.21
N THR A 21 -10.14 10.34 13.63
CA THR A 21 -10.26 10.55 12.19
C THR A 21 -9.44 9.44 11.56
N ALA A 22 -10.10 8.53 10.81
CA ALA A 22 -9.42 7.61 9.93
C ALA A 22 -8.61 8.49 8.95
N GLY A 23 -7.32 8.67 9.22
CA GLY A 23 -6.41 9.34 8.31
C GLY A 23 -6.36 8.51 7.02
N GLU A 24 -6.22 9.16 5.88
CA GLU A 24 -5.99 8.46 4.62
C GLU A 24 -4.81 7.52 4.76
N ASP A 25 -4.94 6.31 4.18
CA ASP A 25 -3.86 5.32 4.20
C ASP A 25 -2.62 5.88 3.49
N ALA A 26 -1.46 5.65 4.09
CA ALA A 26 -0.20 6.10 3.50
C ALA A 26 0.13 5.26 2.26
N VAL A 27 0.44 5.93 1.14
CA VAL A 27 0.59 5.31 -0.16
C VAL A 27 1.99 4.72 -0.35
N ILE A 28 2.06 3.47 -0.80
CA ILE A 28 3.25 2.78 -1.29
C ILE A 28 3.15 2.66 -2.81
N LEU A 29 4.12 3.20 -3.51
CA LEU A 29 4.15 3.17 -4.98
C LEU A 29 5.03 2.02 -5.46
N LEU A 30 4.41 1.03 -6.11
CA LEU A 30 5.08 -0.15 -6.68
C LEU A 30 5.20 0.01 -8.19
N VAL A 31 6.41 0.02 -8.71
CA VAL A 31 6.68 0.30 -10.12
C VAL A 31 7.46 -0.85 -10.76
N CYS A 32 6.96 -1.35 -11.88
CA CYS A 32 7.70 -2.28 -12.76
C CYS A 32 7.68 -1.75 -14.20
N GLU A 33 8.21 -2.51 -15.18
CA GLU A 33 8.22 -2.06 -16.58
C GLU A 33 6.80 -1.79 -17.10
N HIS A 34 5.92 -2.76 -16.96
CA HIS A 34 4.60 -2.73 -17.63
C HIS A 34 3.43 -2.29 -16.76
N GLY A 35 3.59 -2.16 -15.45
CA GLY A 35 2.51 -1.75 -14.54
C GLY A 35 1.35 -2.76 -14.40
N SER A 36 1.39 -3.84 -15.15
CA SER A 36 0.31 -4.83 -15.31
C SER A 36 0.62 -6.21 -14.76
N VAL A 37 1.87 -6.45 -14.33
CA VAL A 37 2.35 -7.76 -13.89
C VAL A 37 2.95 -7.67 -12.49
N LYS A 38 4.28 -7.49 -12.35
CA LYS A 38 4.95 -7.55 -11.04
C LYS A 38 4.42 -6.53 -10.04
N SER A 39 4.26 -5.27 -10.45
CA SER A 39 3.73 -4.23 -9.58
C SER A 39 2.27 -4.46 -9.21
N LEU A 40 1.46 -4.99 -10.13
CA LEU A 40 0.05 -5.34 -9.86
C LEU A 40 -0.06 -6.50 -8.87
N ILE A 41 0.70 -7.59 -9.07
CA ILE A 41 0.74 -8.73 -8.14
C ILE A 41 1.21 -8.26 -6.76
N ALA A 42 2.28 -7.47 -6.70
CA ALA A 42 2.81 -6.93 -5.45
C ALA A 42 1.80 -6.04 -4.73
N ALA A 43 1.07 -5.17 -5.46
CA ALA A 43 0.04 -4.31 -4.88
C ALA A 43 -1.15 -5.12 -4.33
N ALA A 44 -1.60 -6.14 -5.05
CA ALA A 44 -2.65 -7.03 -4.59
C ALA A 44 -2.26 -7.76 -3.29
N LEU A 45 -1.06 -8.32 -3.23
CA LEU A 45 -0.52 -8.98 -2.04
C LEU A 45 -0.34 -8.01 -0.87
N PHE A 46 0.20 -6.82 -1.15
CA PHE A 46 0.44 -5.78 -0.15
C PHE A 46 -0.86 -5.34 0.51
N ASN A 47 -1.85 -4.96 -0.30
CA ASN A 47 -3.13 -4.46 0.20
C ASN A 47 -3.85 -5.52 1.03
N LYS A 48 -3.91 -6.77 0.54
CA LYS A 48 -4.49 -7.88 1.30
C LYS A 48 -3.82 -8.04 2.67
N LYS A 49 -2.47 -8.09 2.71
CA LYS A 49 -1.73 -8.27 3.97
C LYS A 49 -1.82 -7.06 4.89
N ALA A 50 -1.88 -5.84 4.35
CA ALA A 50 -2.08 -4.62 5.13
C ALA A 50 -3.45 -4.62 5.79
N ASP A 51 -4.51 -4.98 5.05
CA ASP A 51 -5.89 -5.08 5.55
C ASP A 51 -6.01 -6.17 6.64
N GLU A 52 -5.47 -7.37 6.40
CA GLU A 52 -5.46 -8.47 7.37
C GLU A 52 -4.77 -8.06 8.69
N ARG A 53 -3.73 -7.23 8.60
CA ARG A 53 -2.94 -6.74 9.74
C ARG A 53 -3.47 -5.41 10.30
N LYS A 54 -4.52 -4.83 9.70
CA LYS A 54 -5.11 -3.52 10.06
C LYS A 54 -4.05 -2.40 10.06
N LEU A 55 -3.17 -2.43 9.09
CA LEU A 55 -2.15 -1.41 8.88
C LEU A 55 -2.68 -0.33 7.92
N PRO A 56 -2.50 0.97 8.22
CA PRO A 56 -3.01 2.05 7.39
C PRO A 56 -2.03 2.35 6.24
N PHE A 57 -1.83 1.38 5.39
CA PHE A 57 -1.02 1.48 4.19
C PHE A 57 -1.80 0.96 2.99
N HIS A 58 -1.66 1.64 1.87
CA HIS A 58 -2.25 1.23 0.60
C HIS A 58 -1.19 1.27 -0.51
N ALA A 59 -1.08 0.20 -1.28
CA ALA A 59 -0.17 0.13 -2.41
C ALA A 59 -0.88 0.37 -3.73
N ILE A 60 -0.25 1.15 -4.61
CA ILE A 60 -0.67 1.36 -5.99
C ILE A 60 0.39 0.84 -6.96
N ALA A 61 -0.06 0.27 -8.09
CA ALA A 61 0.79 -0.24 -9.15
C ALA A 61 0.92 0.77 -10.29
N ARG A 62 2.16 0.97 -10.79
CA ARG A 62 2.47 1.79 -11.97
C ARG A 62 3.49 1.09 -12.85
N GLY A 63 3.61 1.56 -14.10
CA GLY A 63 4.59 1.09 -15.07
C GLY A 63 5.49 2.21 -15.56
N VAL A 64 6.70 1.87 -15.98
CA VAL A 64 7.55 2.79 -16.75
C VAL A 64 6.98 2.95 -18.16
N SER A 65 6.58 1.84 -18.76
CA SER A 65 5.99 1.71 -20.10
C SER A 65 4.74 0.84 -20.00
N PRO A 66 3.60 1.39 -19.54
CA PRO A 66 2.44 0.58 -19.14
C PRO A 66 1.81 -0.15 -20.32
N ASP A 67 1.40 -1.38 -20.08
CA ASP A 67 0.56 -2.14 -21.02
C ASP A 67 -0.82 -1.49 -21.18
N ALA A 68 -1.48 -1.75 -22.32
CA ALA A 68 -2.84 -1.30 -22.55
C ALA A 68 -3.85 -1.97 -21.59
N GLN A 69 -3.55 -3.20 -21.15
CA GLN A 69 -4.39 -4.00 -20.25
C GLN A 69 -3.56 -5.05 -19.50
N VAL A 70 -4.15 -5.63 -18.47
CA VAL A 70 -3.54 -6.76 -17.76
C VAL A 70 -3.49 -7.98 -18.68
N PRO A 71 -2.35 -8.68 -18.81
CA PRO A 71 -2.28 -9.92 -19.58
C PRO A 71 -3.28 -10.95 -19.05
N PRO A 72 -4.06 -11.65 -19.92
CA PRO A 72 -5.12 -12.57 -19.50
C PRO A 72 -4.66 -13.62 -18.48
N LYS A 73 -3.50 -14.23 -18.68
CA LYS A 73 -2.95 -15.24 -17.76
C LYS A 73 -2.67 -14.68 -16.36
N ILE A 74 -2.26 -13.42 -16.27
CA ILE A 74 -2.04 -12.73 -14.98
C ILE A 74 -3.37 -12.42 -14.32
N ALA A 75 -4.34 -11.90 -15.09
CA ALA A 75 -5.67 -11.63 -14.59
C ALA A 75 -6.34 -12.91 -14.04
N GLU A 76 -6.29 -14.01 -14.80
CA GLU A 76 -6.80 -15.32 -14.37
C GLU A 76 -6.11 -15.84 -13.10
N ALA A 77 -4.79 -15.69 -12.99
CA ALA A 77 -4.05 -16.12 -11.81
C ALA A 77 -4.47 -15.32 -10.58
N LEU A 78 -4.54 -14.00 -10.68
CA LEU A 78 -4.98 -13.12 -9.60
C LEU A 78 -6.42 -13.42 -9.16
N VAL A 79 -7.34 -13.65 -10.11
CA VAL A 79 -8.73 -14.01 -9.80
C VAL A 79 -8.80 -15.35 -9.06
N ARG A 80 -8.02 -16.36 -9.46
CA ARG A 80 -7.95 -17.65 -8.73
C ARG A 80 -7.44 -17.49 -7.29
N GLU A 81 -6.61 -16.49 -7.04
CA GLU A 81 -6.11 -16.16 -5.70
C GLU A 81 -7.06 -15.25 -4.90
N GLY A 82 -8.23 -14.93 -5.48
CA GLY A 82 -9.26 -14.12 -4.83
C GLY A 82 -9.07 -12.60 -4.98
N PHE A 83 -8.17 -12.15 -5.87
CA PHE A 83 -8.00 -10.73 -6.15
C PHE A 83 -8.90 -10.27 -7.30
N SER A 84 -9.49 -9.09 -7.17
CA SER A 84 -10.21 -8.46 -8.26
C SER A 84 -9.28 -7.59 -9.10
N VAL A 85 -9.31 -7.81 -10.42
CA VAL A 85 -8.65 -6.93 -11.40
C VAL A 85 -9.66 -6.11 -12.20
N ALA A 86 -10.94 -6.19 -11.83
CA ALA A 86 -12.01 -5.47 -12.52
C ALA A 86 -11.78 -3.95 -12.41
N GLY A 87 -11.79 -3.28 -13.56
CA GLY A 87 -11.59 -1.83 -13.64
C GLY A 87 -10.13 -1.38 -13.49
N PHE A 88 -9.19 -2.26 -13.16
CA PHE A 88 -7.78 -1.88 -13.12
C PHE A 88 -7.27 -1.55 -14.54
N ARG A 89 -6.58 -0.42 -14.66
CA ARG A 89 -5.90 0.03 -15.87
C ARG A 89 -4.45 0.30 -15.55
N PRO A 90 -3.50 -0.36 -16.23
CA PRO A 90 -2.10 -0.01 -16.11
C PRO A 90 -1.88 1.46 -16.46
N ALA A 91 -1.10 2.17 -15.67
CA ALA A 91 -0.81 3.58 -15.87
C ALA A 91 0.67 3.87 -15.69
N ALA A 92 1.16 4.90 -16.38
CA ALA A 92 2.53 5.34 -16.24
C ALA A 92 2.77 5.96 -14.86
N VAL A 93 3.96 5.73 -14.31
CA VAL A 93 4.40 6.40 -13.10
C VAL A 93 4.58 7.89 -13.37
N SER A 94 4.11 8.75 -12.46
CA SER A 94 4.17 10.20 -12.56
C SER A 94 4.92 10.84 -11.38
N ASN A 95 5.30 12.10 -11.52
CA ASN A 95 5.84 12.89 -10.41
C ASN A 95 4.83 13.03 -9.27
N ASP A 96 3.54 13.12 -9.61
CA ASP A 96 2.46 13.23 -8.64
C ASP A 96 2.30 11.95 -7.81
N ASP A 97 2.36 10.77 -8.45
CA ASP A 97 2.38 9.49 -7.74
C ASP A 97 3.52 9.44 -6.71
N VAL A 98 4.73 9.87 -7.10
CA VAL A 98 5.89 9.88 -6.20
C VAL A 98 5.71 10.88 -5.07
N ALA A 99 5.21 12.08 -5.36
CA ALA A 99 5.03 13.14 -4.35
C ALA A 99 4.02 12.75 -3.25
N HIS A 100 3.03 11.91 -3.57
CA HIS A 100 2.03 11.42 -2.62
C HIS A 100 2.42 10.10 -1.93
N ALA A 101 3.49 9.44 -2.37
CA ALA A 101 3.94 8.20 -1.78
C ALA A 101 4.87 8.45 -0.57
N ILE A 102 4.79 7.57 0.43
CA ILE A 102 5.78 7.53 1.52
C ILE A 102 6.95 6.59 1.20
N ARG A 103 6.79 5.73 0.19
CA ARG A 103 7.80 4.78 -0.29
C ARG A 103 7.57 4.47 -1.76
N VAL A 104 8.65 4.41 -2.53
CA VAL A 104 8.66 3.90 -3.90
C VAL A 104 9.43 2.59 -3.94
N VAL A 105 8.94 1.60 -4.67
CA VAL A 105 9.61 0.33 -4.90
C VAL A 105 9.75 0.11 -6.40
N ALA A 106 10.98 0.01 -6.87
CA ALA A 106 11.33 -0.35 -8.23
C ALA A 106 11.49 -1.88 -8.34
N ILE A 107 10.67 -2.55 -9.17
CA ILE A 107 10.64 -4.01 -9.29
C ILE A 107 11.18 -4.42 -10.65
N GLY A 108 12.47 -4.77 -10.69
CA GLY A 108 13.16 -5.15 -11.93
C GLY A 108 13.23 -4.01 -12.96
N VAL A 109 13.24 -2.79 -12.50
CA VAL A 109 13.51 -1.56 -13.28
C VAL A 109 14.50 -0.70 -12.50
N GLU A 110 15.32 0.06 -13.21
CA GLU A 110 16.28 0.94 -12.57
C GLU A 110 15.60 2.05 -11.77
N ALA A 111 15.83 2.11 -10.47
CA ALA A 111 15.31 3.18 -9.61
C ALA A 111 15.74 4.57 -10.12
N ALA A 112 16.90 4.67 -10.79
CA ALA A 112 17.40 5.91 -11.36
C ALA A 112 16.54 6.46 -12.50
N SER A 113 15.77 5.61 -13.19
CA SER A 113 14.90 5.99 -14.31
C SER A 113 13.52 6.51 -13.86
N LEU A 114 13.17 6.34 -12.60
CA LEU A 114 11.88 6.75 -12.07
C LEU A 114 11.85 8.25 -11.72
N PRO A 115 10.68 8.88 -11.75
CA PRO A 115 10.50 10.19 -11.15
C PRO A 115 10.95 10.20 -9.70
N ARG A 116 11.53 11.31 -9.22
CA ARG A 116 12.13 11.36 -7.88
C ARG A 116 11.65 12.55 -7.06
N ASP A 117 11.36 12.26 -5.81
CA ASP A 117 11.35 13.25 -4.73
C ASP A 117 12.41 12.81 -3.69
N ARG A 118 13.34 13.71 -3.33
CA ARG A 118 14.42 13.41 -2.38
C ARG A 118 13.92 13.02 -0.98
N ARG A 119 12.67 13.38 -0.66
CA ARG A 119 12.03 13.06 0.62
C ARG A 119 11.45 11.64 0.65
N VAL A 120 11.26 11.03 -0.51
CA VAL A 120 10.64 9.72 -0.64
C VAL A 120 11.71 8.65 -0.85
N PRO A 121 11.90 7.73 0.11
CA PRO A 121 12.84 6.63 -0.05
C PRO A 121 12.45 5.70 -1.18
N VAL A 122 13.45 5.21 -1.93
CA VAL A 122 13.26 4.26 -3.02
C VAL A 122 13.95 2.95 -2.65
N GLU A 123 13.22 1.84 -2.73
CA GLU A 123 13.76 0.47 -2.65
C GLU A 123 13.83 -0.15 -4.04
N GLN A 124 14.80 -1.05 -4.25
CA GLN A 124 14.95 -1.80 -5.48
C GLN A 124 14.83 -3.29 -5.23
N TRP A 125 13.97 -3.97 -5.99
CA TRP A 125 13.78 -5.42 -5.94
C TRP A 125 14.19 -6.02 -7.29
N ASP A 126 15.44 -6.50 -7.38
CA ASP A 126 16.01 -7.01 -8.62
C ASP A 126 15.91 -8.53 -8.77
N ASP A 127 15.67 -9.24 -7.66
CA ASP A 127 15.62 -10.70 -7.57
C ASP A 127 14.22 -11.28 -7.82
N VAL A 128 13.29 -10.49 -8.39
CA VAL A 128 11.94 -10.95 -8.73
C VAL A 128 11.94 -11.56 -10.13
N PRO A 129 11.72 -12.88 -10.27
CA PRO A 129 11.67 -13.54 -11.57
C PRO A 129 10.60 -12.95 -12.50
N ALA A 130 10.75 -13.17 -13.80
CA ALA A 130 9.73 -12.80 -14.76
C ALA A 130 8.49 -13.69 -14.62
N ALA A 131 7.34 -13.10 -14.29
CA ALA A 131 6.09 -13.85 -14.09
C ALA A 131 5.55 -14.49 -15.38
N SER A 132 5.98 -14.01 -16.54
CA SER A 132 5.68 -14.64 -17.85
C SER A 132 6.40 -15.98 -18.04
N VAL A 133 7.53 -16.18 -17.34
CA VAL A 133 8.34 -17.42 -17.37
C VAL A 133 7.91 -18.35 -16.25
N ASP A 134 7.84 -17.85 -15.02
CA ASP A 134 7.44 -18.61 -13.84
C ASP A 134 6.62 -17.71 -12.89
N TYR A 135 5.30 -17.82 -13.00
CA TYR A 135 4.38 -17.05 -12.17
C TYR A 135 4.55 -17.40 -10.68
N ALA A 136 4.68 -18.70 -10.35
CA ALA A 136 4.76 -19.16 -8.96
C ALA A 136 6.04 -18.64 -8.28
N ALA A 137 7.18 -18.70 -8.95
CA ALA A 137 8.44 -18.17 -8.43
C ALA A 137 8.39 -16.64 -8.27
N SER A 138 7.79 -15.92 -9.24
CA SER A 138 7.59 -14.47 -9.16
C SER A 138 6.69 -14.10 -7.98
N HIS A 139 5.55 -14.79 -7.83
CA HIS A 139 4.61 -14.58 -6.74
C HIS A 139 5.27 -14.81 -5.37
N THR A 140 5.96 -15.93 -5.21
CA THR A 140 6.68 -16.27 -3.95
C THR A 140 7.73 -15.21 -3.59
N SER A 141 8.50 -14.75 -4.57
CA SER A 141 9.49 -13.68 -4.36
C SER A 141 8.82 -12.37 -3.95
N LEU A 142 7.76 -11.97 -4.66
CA LEU A 142 6.99 -10.76 -4.33
C LEU A 142 6.35 -10.85 -2.95
N GLU A 143 5.78 -12.00 -2.58
CA GLU A 143 5.18 -12.19 -1.26
C GLU A 143 6.19 -12.01 -0.12
N ARG A 144 7.40 -12.55 -0.30
CA ARG A 144 8.51 -12.39 0.66
C ARG A 144 8.90 -10.91 0.81
N HIS A 145 9.08 -10.21 -0.30
CA HIS A 145 9.42 -8.77 -0.31
C HIS A 145 8.32 -7.92 0.33
N VAL A 146 7.07 -8.15 -0.04
CA VAL A 146 5.90 -7.44 0.51
C VAL A 146 5.81 -7.64 2.02
N SER A 147 5.97 -8.87 2.50
CA SER A 147 5.92 -9.17 3.94
C SER A 147 7.03 -8.43 4.69
N ALA A 148 8.26 -8.45 4.17
CA ALA A 148 9.39 -7.75 4.76
C ALA A 148 9.20 -6.21 4.76
N LEU A 149 8.64 -5.66 3.68
CA LEU A 149 8.32 -4.22 3.60
C LEU A 149 7.27 -3.83 4.63
N LEU A 150 6.17 -4.56 4.72
CA LEU A 150 5.12 -4.31 5.73
C LEU A 150 5.66 -4.38 7.16
N ASP A 151 6.55 -5.33 7.45
CA ASP A 151 7.19 -5.44 8.77
C ASP A 151 8.06 -4.23 9.10
N ARG A 152 8.79 -3.68 8.12
CA ARG A 152 9.57 -2.45 8.30
C ARG A 152 8.68 -1.25 8.53
N LEU A 153 7.67 -1.04 7.68
CA LEU A 153 6.72 0.06 7.78
C LEU A 153 5.97 0.05 9.12
N ALA A 154 5.56 -1.13 9.58
CA ALA A 154 4.89 -1.27 10.87
C ALA A 154 5.79 -0.88 12.04
N ARG A 155 7.09 -1.24 12.00
CA ARG A 155 8.08 -0.84 13.02
C ARG A 155 8.36 0.67 12.95
N GLU A 156 8.58 1.22 11.77
CA GLU A 156 8.84 2.66 11.58
C GLU A 156 7.72 3.52 12.18
N ARG A 157 6.47 3.09 12.02
CA ARG A 157 5.30 3.77 12.59
C ARG A 157 5.24 3.74 14.12
N GLN A 158 5.82 2.74 14.76
CA GLN A 158 5.80 2.59 16.22
C GLN A 158 6.91 3.38 16.91
N LEU A 159 7.90 3.89 16.17
CA LEU A 159 8.98 4.69 16.72
C LEU A 159 8.47 6.10 17.05
N PRO A 160 8.77 6.65 18.23
CA PRO A 160 8.45 8.04 18.55
C PRO A 160 9.25 8.97 17.62
N HIS A 161 8.60 9.98 17.10
CA HIS A 161 9.19 11.06 16.30
C HIS A 161 9.82 12.11 17.20
#